data_ce4d5c406795aafdc51fd92ae0c394d4
#
_entry.id   ce4d5c406795aafdc51fd92ae0c394d4
#
_cell.length_a   1.000
_cell.length_b   1.000
_cell.length_c   1.000
_cell.angle_alpha   90.00
_cell.angle_beta   90.00
_cell.angle_gamma   90.00
#
_symmetry.space_group_name_H-M   'P 1'
#
loop_
_entity.id
_entity.type
_entity.pdbx_description
1 polymer ?
#
loop_
_entity_poly.entity_id
_entity_poly.type
_entity_poly.pdbx_seq_one_letter_code
_entity_poly.pdbx_strand_id
1 'polypeptide(L)'
;IVDSVTYWAKNYNIDGFRFDLMGLIDTKTMQEVRAALDKIDPSIIVLGEGWDMNSTMDKSEMTIQPNAYQVASDGTNNGIAFFNDSIRDGLKGSVFSDTDTGFVSGKADQESLIAHNVLGCQYDADAITTCWNGNAQDHYADAGQVVNYAEIHDNMTLYDKLRKSVPTDDEATTEARAKLADSVVYLSEGIPAIQLGQEFLRTKGGNDNSYNAGDEVNAIDWDRTTQYSGSVDYVRGLIKLRNRIAALRQTSYNDINASVTMLKSANGVVAYQAKDSSGTYVVIFNANNDAAAIDGVEAGKYEV
;
A
#
# COMPACT_ATOMS: atom_id res chain seq x y z
N ILE A 1 -23.01 -3.20 14.30
CA ILE A 1 -22.03 -3.37 13.19
C ILE A 1 -22.29 -4.71 12.50
N VAL A 2 -22.24 -5.85 13.20
CA VAL A 2 -22.38 -7.21 12.61
C VAL A 2 -23.68 -7.36 11.81
N ASP A 3 -24.82 -6.96 12.38
CA ASP A 3 -26.12 -7.04 11.71
C ASP A 3 -26.16 -6.16 10.45
N SER A 4 -25.52 -4.98 10.50
CA SER A 4 -25.47 -4.05 9.36
C SER A 4 -24.69 -4.66 8.18
N VAL A 5 -23.46 -5.14 8.38
CA VAL A 5 -22.68 -5.73 7.30
C VAL A 5 -23.35 -7.00 6.74
N THR A 6 -23.95 -7.82 7.63
CA THR A 6 -24.71 -9.00 7.24
C THR A 6 -25.92 -8.65 6.37
N TYR A 7 -26.64 -7.58 6.73
CA TYR A 7 -27.77 -7.08 5.96
C TYR A 7 -27.36 -6.67 4.55
N TRP A 8 -26.29 -5.86 4.43
CA TRP A 8 -25.83 -5.36 3.15
C TRP A 8 -25.27 -6.48 2.27
N ALA A 9 -24.49 -7.40 2.84
CA ALA A 9 -23.96 -8.53 2.10
C ALA A 9 -25.07 -9.42 1.55
N LYS A 10 -26.07 -9.78 2.37
CA LYS A 10 -27.16 -10.68 1.96
C LYS A 10 -28.16 -10.06 1.00
N ASN A 11 -28.49 -8.78 1.16
CA ASN A 11 -29.59 -8.17 0.41
C ASN A 11 -29.11 -7.41 -0.83
N TYR A 12 -27.85 -7.01 -0.87
CA TYR A 12 -27.29 -6.18 -1.95
C TYR A 12 -26.07 -6.80 -2.63
N ASN A 13 -25.68 -8.02 -2.24
CA ASN A 13 -24.51 -8.73 -2.77
C ASN A 13 -23.24 -7.87 -2.73
N ILE A 14 -22.99 -7.23 -1.60
CA ILE A 14 -21.77 -6.42 -1.40
C ILE A 14 -20.58 -7.37 -1.24
N ASP A 15 -19.52 -7.16 -2.05
CA ASP A 15 -18.33 -8.00 -2.11
C ASP A 15 -17.23 -7.56 -1.13
N GLY A 16 -17.41 -6.46 -0.41
CA GLY A 16 -16.44 -6.00 0.58
C GLY A 16 -16.91 -4.82 1.40
N PHE A 17 -16.21 -4.61 2.53
CA PHE A 17 -16.47 -3.52 3.47
C PHE A 17 -15.15 -2.85 3.85
N ARG A 18 -15.09 -1.54 3.68
CA ARG A 18 -14.04 -0.69 4.22
C ARG A 18 -14.55 0.01 5.47
N PHE A 19 -13.86 -0.15 6.56
CA PHE A 19 -14.18 0.47 7.83
C PHE A 19 -13.38 1.76 8.01
N ASP A 20 -14.10 2.85 8.09
CA ASP A 20 -13.56 4.13 8.51
C ASP A 20 -13.19 4.05 9.99
N LEU A 21 -12.02 4.57 10.36
CA LEU A 21 -11.53 4.56 11.74
C LEU A 21 -11.70 3.19 12.44
N MET A 22 -11.36 2.10 11.74
CA MET A 22 -11.46 0.73 12.27
C MET A 22 -10.74 0.57 13.62
N GLY A 23 -9.69 1.36 13.86
CA GLY A 23 -8.98 1.39 15.12
C GLY A 23 -9.82 1.79 16.35
N LEU A 24 -11.00 2.40 16.15
CA LEU A 24 -11.94 2.71 17.23
C LEU A 24 -12.94 1.56 17.51
N ILE A 25 -12.83 0.44 16.81
CA ILE A 25 -13.63 -0.77 16.99
C ILE A 25 -12.75 -1.81 17.68
N ASP A 26 -13.28 -2.52 18.65
CA ASP A 26 -12.56 -3.59 19.33
C ASP A 26 -12.33 -4.81 18.41
N THR A 27 -11.23 -5.52 18.68
CA THR A 27 -10.81 -6.68 17.90
C THR A 27 -11.86 -7.78 17.88
N LYS A 28 -12.57 -8.00 18.98
CA LYS A 28 -13.63 -9.01 19.08
C LYS A 28 -14.79 -8.69 18.16
N THR A 29 -15.25 -7.45 18.12
CA THR A 29 -16.30 -7.01 17.19
C THR A 29 -15.88 -7.23 15.74
N MET A 30 -14.63 -6.90 15.37
CA MET A 30 -14.14 -7.13 14.01
C MET A 30 -14.02 -8.63 13.67
N GLN A 31 -13.63 -9.47 14.62
CA GLN A 31 -13.66 -10.92 14.46
C GLN A 31 -15.08 -11.46 14.27
N GLU A 32 -16.06 -10.94 15.02
CA GLU A 32 -17.47 -11.28 14.86
C GLU A 32 -18.01 -10.85 13.49
N VAL A 33 -17.60 -9.68 12.98
CA VAL A 33 -17.90 -9.21 11.62
C VAL A 33 -17.38 -10.22 10.60
N ARG A 34 -16.10 -10.59 10.68
CA ARG A 34 -15.50 -11.54 9.75
C ARG A 34 -16.21 -12.89 9.79
N ALA A 35 -16.43 -13.45 11.00
CA ALA A 35 -17.11 -14.72 11.18
C ALA A 35 -18.57 -14.73 10.67
N ALA A 36 -19.24 -13.57 10.72
CA ALA A 36 -20.60 -13.44 10.18
C ALA A 36 -20.61 -13.38 8.65
N LEU A 37 -19.65 -12.69 8.06
CA LEU A 37 -19.48 -12.59 6.60
C LEU A 37 -19.02 -13.91 5.99
N ASP A 38 -18.12 -14.66 6.65
CA ASP A 38 -17.67 -15.99 6.20
C ASP A 38 -18.79 -17.01 6.05
N LYS A 39 -19.86 -16.87 6.83
CA LYS A 39 -21.06 -17.72 6.70
C LYS A 39 -21.90 -17.38 5.46
N ILE A 40 -21.68 -16.21 4.86
CA ILE A 40 -22.34 -15.78 3.64
C ILE A 40 -21.44 -16.12 2.45
N ASP A 41 -20.24 -15.55 2.44
CA ASP A 41 -19.21 -15.79 1.45
C ASP A 41 -17.83 -15.42 2.05
N PRO A 42 -16.91 -16.36 2.22
CA PRO A 42 -15.58 -16.08 2.76
C PRO A 42 -14.70 -15.23 1.85
N SER A 43 -15.09 -15.01 0.60
CA SER A 43 -14.38 -14.12 -0.34
C SER A 43 -14.71 -12.63 -0.13
N ILE A 44 -15.70 -12.29 0.70
CA ILE A 44 -16.03 -10.90 1.02
C ILE A 44 -14.83 -10.22 1.67
N ILE A 45 -14.38 -9.12 1.07
CA ILE A 45 -13.23 -8.36 1.55
C ILE A 45 -13.62 -7.54 2.78
N VAL A 46 -12.76 -7.55 3.81
CA VAL A 46 -12.86 -6.67 4.97
C VAL A 46 -11.53 -5.96 5.16
N LEU A 47 -11.55 -4.64 5.12
CA LEU A 47 -10.36 -3.83 5.36
C LEU A 47 -10.73 -2.51 6.06
N GLY A 48 -9.76 -1.84 6.65
CA GLY A 48 -10.03 -0.56 7.28
C GLY A 48 -8.80 0.17 7.80
N GLU A 49 -9.07 1.30 8.42
CA GLU A 49 -8.06 2.19 8.98
C GLU A 49 -7.76 1.79 10.42
N GLY A 50 -6.63 1.15 10.63
CA GLY A 50 -6.16 0.70 11.94
C GLY A 50 -5.35 1.75 12.70
N TRP A 51 -5.81 3.00 12.72
CA TRP A 51 -5.12 4.09 13.40
C TRP A 51 -5.39 4.11 14.91
N ASP A 52 -4.37 4.37 15.72
CA ASP A 52 -4.51 4.66 17.15
C ASP A 52 -4.95 6.12 17.34
N MET A 53 -6.25 6.35 17.41
CA MET A 53 -6.88 7.67 17.50
C MET A 53 -7.16 8.11 18.94
N ASN A 54 -6.38 7.67 19.92
CA ASN A 54 -6.54 8.07 21.32
C ASN A 54 -7.95 7.80 21.89
N SER A 55 -8.49 6.62 21.63
CA SER A 55 -9.72 6.14 22.22
C SER A 55 -9.59 5.98 23.74
N THR A 56 -10.72 5.95 24.46
CA THR A 56 -10.79 5.52 25.87
C THR A 56 -10.72 4.00 26.02
N MET A 57 -10.76 3.25 24.94
CA MET A 57 -10.59 1.81 24.90
C MET A 57 -9.16 1.44 25.27
N ASP A 58 -8.96 0.30 25.95
CA ASP A 58 -7.61 -0.25 26.16
C ASP A 58 -6.96 -0.53 24.80
N LYS A 59 -5.72 -0.06 24.62
CA LYS A 59 -5.01 -0.23 23.34
C LYS A 59 -4.87 -1.69 22.93
N SER A 60 -4.79 -2.63 23.86
CA SER A 60 -4.73 -4.06 23.57
C SER A 60 -6.02 -4.64 23.01
N GLU A 61 -7.14 -3.93 23.12
CA GLU A 61 -8.44 -4.33 22.59
C GLU A 61 -8.77 -3.65 21.26
N MET A 62 -8.03 -2.61 20.87
CA MET A 62 -8.29 -1.84 19.65
C MET A 62 -7.89 -2.60 18.38
N THR A 63 -8.64 -2.42 17.30
CA THR A 63 -8.30 -2.96 15.97
C THR A 63 -7.32 -2.04 15.24
N ILE A 64 -6.12 -1.93 15.79
CA ILE A 64 -5.01 -1.11 15.26
C ILE A 64 -3.93 -1.98 14.64
N GLN A 65 -3.09 -1.39 13.77
CA GLN A 65 -2.01 -2.10 13.07
C GLN A 65 -1.10 -2.91 14.01
N PRO A 66 -0.67 -2.41 15.20
CA PRO A 66 0.09 -3.21 16.15
C PRO A 66 -0.63 -4.46 16.66
N ASN A 67 -1.95 -4.48 16.59
CA ASN A 67 -2.79 -5.59 17.04
C ASN A 67 -3.34 -6.43 15.87
N ALA A 68 -2.90 -6.18 14.65
CA ALA A 68 -3.43 -6.86 13.46
C ALA A 68 -3.32 -8.40 13.58
N TYR A 69 -2.23 -8.91 14.16
CA TYR A 69 -2.03 -10.34 14.41
C TYR A 69 -3.07 -10.93 15.38
N GLN A 70 -3.61 -10.13 16.31
CA GLN A 70 -4.65 -10.59 17.26
C GLN A 70 -6.02 -10.70 16.61
N VAL A 71 -6.24 -9.92 15.54
CA VAL A 71 -7.50 -9.97 14.77
C VAL A 71 -7.53 -11.22 13.91
N ALA A 72 -6.37 -11.71 13.49
CA ALA A 72 -6.23 -12.98 12.81
C ALA A 72 -6.47 -14.13 13.80
N SER A 73 -7.49 -14.96 13.60
CA SER A 73 -7.72 -16.11 14.45
C SER A 73 -6.61 -17.14 14.24
N ASP A 74 -6.10 -17.72 15.34
CA ASP A 74 -5.13 -18.81 15.35
C ASP A 74 -3.79 -18.52 14.65
N GLY A 75 -3.40 -17.23 14.53
CA GLY A 75 -2.19 -16.83 13.83
C GLY A 75 -2.26 -16.96 12.31
N THR A 76 -3.45 -17.22 11.78
CA THR A 76 -3.73 -17.18 10.34
C THR A 76 -4.48 -15.90 9.99
N ASN A 77 -4.30 -15.40 8.77
CA ASN A 77 -5.09 -14.28 8.26
C ASN A 77 -6.56 -14.69 8.20
N ASN A 78 -7.39 -14.03 9.00
CA ASN A 78 -8.84 -14.24 8.96
C ASN A 78 -9.56 -13.29 8.00
N GLY A 79 -8.84 -12.68 7.06
CA GLY A 79 -9.39 -11.83 6.03
C GLY A 79 -9.77 -10.43 6.49
N ILE A 80 -9.06 -9.86 7.48
CA ILE A 80 -9.18 -8.44 7.87
C ILE A 80 -7.85 -7.76 7.58
N ALA A 81 -7.87 -6.75 6.69
CA ALA A 81 -6.69 -6.04 6.25
C ALA A 81 -6.67 -4.57 6.72
N PHE A 82 -5.50 -3.99 6.76
CA PHE A 82 -5.23 -2.67 7.32
C PHE A 82 -4.52 -1.80 6.30
N PHE A 83 -4.94 -0.54 6.16
CA PHE A 83 -4.19 0.44 5.39
C PHE A 83 -2.79 0.63 5.98
N ASN A 84 -1.79 0.52 5.13
CA ASN A 84 -0.38 0.59 5.49
C ASN A 84 0.17 2.00 5.26
N ASP A 85 0.24 2.81 6.30
CA ASP A 85 0.78 4.16 6.22
C ASP A 85 2.31 4.19 6.08
N SER A 86 2.99 3.13 6.47
CA SER A 86 4.44 3.03 6.36
C SER A 86 4.91 3.09 4.90
N ILE A 87 4.27 2.35 3.98
CA ILE A 87 4.60 2.45 2.55
C ILE A 87 4.17 3.80 1.97
N ARG A 88 2.98 4.32 2.36
CA ARG A 88 2.47 5.63 1.89
C ARG A 88 3.49 6.74 2.18
N ASP A 89 3.90 6.86 3.42
CA ASP A 89 4.80 7.92 3.86
C ASP A 89 6.25 7.66 3.43
N GLY A 90 6.67 6.40 3.42
CA GLY A 90 7.95 5.99 2.88
C GLY A 90 8.14 6.35 1.40
N LEU A 91 7.08 6.26 0.60
CA LEU A 91 7.11 6.59 -0.83
C LEU A 91 7.17 8.10 -1.09
N LYS A 92 6.27 8.87 -0.50
CA LYS A 92 6.06 10.30 -0.86
C LYS A 92 6.38 11.30 0.23
N GLY A 93 6.80 10.83 1.42
CA GLY A 93 6.99 11.66 2.61
C GLY A 93 5.71 11.78 3.43
N SER A 94 5.87 12.24 4.67
CA SER A 94 4.77 12.39 5.62
C SER A 94 3.61 13.19 5.04
N VAL A 95 2.39 12.68 5.22
CA VAL A 95 1.16 13.38 4.82
C VAL A 95 0.87 14.61 5.69
N PHE A 96 1.54 14.74 6.84
CA PHE A 96 1.43 15.90 7.75
C PHE A 96 2.44 17.00 7.48
N SER A 97 3.22 16.88 6.42
CA SER A 97 4.20 17.87 6.00
C SER A 97 4.13 18.08 4.50
N ASP A 98 3.91 19.30 4.08
CA ASP A 98 3.85 19.66 2.66
C ASP A 98 5.19 19.43 1.94
N THR A 99 6.30 19.64 2.66
CA THR A 99 7.65 19.68 2.10
C THR A 99 8.46 18.41 2.36
N ASP A 100 7.98 17.49 3.21
CA ASP A 100 8.69 16.22 3.42
C ASP A 100 8.64 15.38 2.14
N THR A 101 9.78 14.76 1.84
CA THR A 101 9.98 13.91 0.65
C THR A 101 10.08 12.45 1.06
N GLY A 102 9.91 11.53 0.10
CA GLY A 102 10.04 10.10 0.32
C GLY A 102 11.00 9.46 -0.66
N PHE A 103 10.98 8.13 -0.71
CA PHE A 103 11.85 7.32 -1.57
C PHE A 103 11.79 7.79 -3.04
N VAL A 104 10.58 7.97 -3.59
CA VAL A 104 10.43 8.34 -5.00
C VAL A 104 10.93 9.76 -5.33
N SER A 105 11.14 10.57 -4.30
CA SER A 105 11.72 11.92 -4.42
C SER A 105 13.22 11.94 -4.09
N GLY A 106 13.84 10.77 -3.94
CA GLY A 106 15.28 10.65 -3.68
C GLY A 106 15.68 10.93 -2.22
N LYS A 107 14.74 10.79 -1.26
CA LYS A 107 15.08 10.88 0.16
C LYS A 107 15.96 9.72 0.56
N ALA A 108 17.14 10.03 1.10
CA ALA A 108 18.07 9.03 1.60
C ALA A 108 17.47 8.24 2.78
N ASP A 109 17.98 7.03 2.98
CA ASP A 109 17.66 6.15 4.12
C ASP A 109 16.20 5.64 4.16
N GLN A 110 15.48 5.68 3.03
CA GLN A 110 14.13 5.10 2.93
C GLN A 110 14.15 3.66 2.38
N GLU A 111 15.26 3.20 1.86
CA GLU A 111 15.38 1.92 1.14
C GLU A 111 15.03 0.72 2.03
N SER A 112 15.48 0.73 3.30
CA SER A 112 15.19 -0.34 4.24
C SER A 112 13.69 -0.42 4.57
N LEU A 113 13.03 0.74 4.70
CA LEU A 113 11.59 0.82 4.92
C LEU A 113 10.81 0.31 3.70
N ILE A 114 11.20 0.72 2.49
CA ILE A 114 10.56 0.23 1.25
C ILE A 114 10.80 -1.28 1.08
N ALA A 115 12.01 -1.78 1.35
CA ALA A 115 12.31 -3.21 1.30
C ALA A 115 11.45 -4.03 2.29
N HIS A 116 11.27 -3.53 3.51
CA HIS A 116 10.38 -4.13 4.51
C HIS A 116 8.93 -4.21 3.98
N ASN A 117 8.44 -3.12 3.41
CA ASN A 117 7.09 -3.06 2.84
C ASN A 117 6.91 -3.98 1.62
N VAL A 118 7.94 -4.06 0.76
CA VAL A 118 7.94 -4.96 -0.41
C VAL A 118 7.74 -6.41 0.01
N LEU A 119 8.30 -6.82 1.13
CA LEU A 119 8.18 -8.18 1.69
C LEU A 119 6.91 -8.38 2.54
N GLY A 120 5.92 -7.48 2.47
CA GLY A 120 4.63 -7.61 3.15
C GLY A 120 4.68 -7.26 4.64
N CYS A 121 5.58 -6.39 5.07
CA CYS A 121 5.68 -5.91 6.46
C CYS A 121 5.80 -7.05 7.49
N GLN A 122 6.68 -8.01 7.24
CA GLN A 122 6.91 -9.11 8.18
C GLN A 122 7.34 -8.55 9.53
N TYR A 123 6.71 -9.03 10.61
CA TYR A 123 7.07 -8.59 11.95
C TYR A 123 8.53 -8.97 12.27
N ASP A 124 9.30 -7.97 12.62
CA ASP A 124 10.66 -8.09 13.11
C ASP A 124 10.82 -7.06 14.24
N ALA A 125 11.25 -7.50 15.42
CA ALA A 125 11.41 -6.62 16.58
C ALA A 125 12.41 -5.47 16.35
N ASP A 126 13.33 -5.66 15.40
CA ASP A 126 14.33 -4.67 15.00
C ASP A 126 13.93 -3.89 13.73
N ALA A 127 12.75 -4.18 13.16
CA ALA A 127 12.31 -3.52 11.94
C ALA A 127 12.03 -2.03 12.16
N ILE A 128 12.31 -1.26 11.11
CA ILE A 128 11.92 0.15 11.07
C ILE A 128 10.41 0.22 10.89
N THR A 129 9.73 0.85 11.82
CA THR A 129 8.29 1.06 11.75
C THR A 129 7.97 2.52 11.64
N THR A 130 6.87 2.82 10.98
CA THR A 130 6.37 4.18 10.82
C THR A 130 4.87 4.24 11.05
N CYS A 131 4.34 3.39 11.94
CA CYS A 131 2.95 3.55 12.34
C CYS A 131 2.65 5.00 12.68
N TRP A 132 1.47 5.44 12.32
CA TRP A 132 0.93 6.78 12.56
C TRP A 132 1.34 7.41 13.91
N ASN A 133 1.30 6.67 15.00
CA ASN A 133 1.67 7.19 16.33
C ASN A 133 3.15 7.03 16.68
N GLY A 134 3.97 6.53 15.78
CA GLY A 134 5.45 6.52 15.89
C GLY A 134 6.07 5.67 16.99
N ASN A 135 5.26 5.06 17.88
CA ASN A 135 5.72 4.39 19.08
C ASN A 135 5.39 2.89 19.13
N ALA A 136 4.62 2.39 18.20
CA ALA A 136 4.22 1.00 18.11
C ALA A 136 4.55 0.43 16.74
N GLN A 137 5.00 -0.81 16.71
CA GLN A 137 5.27 -1.54 15.49
C GLN A 137 3.99 -2.15 14.93
N ASP A 138 3.88 -2.14 13.60
CA ASP A 138 2.92 -2.96 12.90
C ASP A 138 3.21 -4.43 13.17
N HIS A 139 2.17 -5.19 13.43
CA HIS A 139 2.31 -6.62 13.68
C HIS A 139 1.21 -7.39 12.93
N TYR A 140 1.47 -7.68 11.68
CA TYR A 140 0.59 -8.48 10.82
C TYR A 140 0.86 -9.97 10.97
N ALA A 141 -0.19 -10.79 10.88
CA ALA A 141 -0.08 -12.25 10.88
C ALA A 141 0.45 -12.78 9.54
N ASP A 142 0.08 -12.12 8.44
CA ASP A 142 0.59 -12.38 7.09
C ASP A 142 0.41 -11.16 6.18
N ALA A 143 0.96 -11.23 4.96
CA ALA A 143 0.90 -10.13 4.00
C ALA A 143 -0.52 -9.85 3.47
N GLY A 144 -1.46 -10.78 3.63
CA GLY A 144 -2.87 -10.57 3.27
C GLY A 144 -3.57 -9.55 4.15
N GLN A 145 -2.98 -9.15 5.27
CA GLN A 145 -3.47 -8.07 6.12
C GLN A 145 -2.94 -6.69 5.73
N VAL A 146 -2.05 -6.58 4.75
CA VAL A 146 -1.35 -5.33 4.40
C VAL A 146 -1.95 -4.71 3.15
N VAL A 147 -2.58 -3.54 3.26
CA VAL A 147 -3.10 -2.77 2.13
C VAL A 147 -2.09 -1.68 1.76
N ASN A 148 -1.36 -1.90 0.67
CA ASN A 148 -0.37 -0.96 0.16
C ASN A 148 -1.01 0.10 -0.72
N TYR A 149 -0.65 1.36 -0.51
CA TYR A 149 -1.19 2.49 -1.26
C TYR A 149 -0.24 3.69 -1.23
N ALA A 150 -0.34 4.58 -2.21
CA ALA A 150 0.40 5.83 -2.25
C ALA A 150 -0.49 7.05 -1.96
N GLU A 151 -1.77 6.99 -2.34
CA GLU A 151 -2.80 7.98 -2.01
C GLU A 151 -4.15 7.33 -1.75
N ILE A 152 -4.99 8.02 -1.02
CA ILE A 152 -6.40 7.70 -0.79
C ILE A 152 -7.19 9.02 -0.73
N HIS A 153 -8.49 8.97 -0.39
CA HIS A 153 -9.37 10.15 -0.34
C HIS A 153 -8.93 11.24 0.64
N ASP A 154 -8.24 10.89 1.73
CA ASP A 154 -7.65 11.81 2.69
C ASP A 154 -6.26 12.30 2.24
N ASN A 155 -5.89 13.50 2.69
CA ASN A 155 -4.65 14.18 2.40
C ASN A 155 -4.49 14.55 0.90
N MET A 156 -3.32 15.07 0.52
CA MET A 156 -3.04 15.43 -0.87
C MET A 156 -2.99 14.18 -1.75
N THR A 157 -3.42 14.33 -3.01
CA THR A 157 -3.13 13.33 -4.04
C THR A 157 -1.63 13.10 -4.17
N LEU A 158 -1.22 11.97 -4.72
CA LEU A 158 0.20 11.69 -4.96
C LEU A 158 0.83 12.79 -5.83
N TYR A 159 0.15 13.18 -6.90
CA TYR A 159 0.60 14.25 -7.79
C TYR A 159 0.78 15.58 -7.05
N ASP A 160 -0.21 16.02 -6.29
CA ASP A 160 -0.15 17.28 -5.55
C ASP A 160 0.98 17.29 -4.51
N LYS A 161 1.14 16.16 -3.80
CA LYS A 161 2.21 16.00 -2.82
C LYS A 161 3.59 16.07 -3.46
N LEU A 162 3.81 15.41 -4.60
CA LEU A 162 5.07 15.46 -5.34
C LEU A 162 5.37 16.87 -5.84
N ARG A 163 4.38 17.53 -6.43
CA ARG A 163 4.51 18.94 -6.90
C ARG A 163 4.83 19.91 -5.78
N LYS A 164 4.31 19.68 -4.59
CA LYS A 164 4.49 20.56 -3.44
C LYS A 164 5.81 20.29 -2.71
N SER A 165 6.21 19.02 -2.57
CA SER A 165 7.45 18.66 -1.88
C SER A 165 8.71 18.85 -2.73
N VAL A 166 8.60 18.75 -4.07
CA VAL A 166 9.71 18.98 -5.01
C VAL A 166 9.30 19.94 -6.12
N PRO A 167 9.10 21.22 -5.79
CA PRO A 167 8.56 22.22 -6.74
C PRO A 167 9.48 22.54 -7.91
N THR A 168 10.73 22.07 -7.87
CA THR A 168 11.72 22.23 -8.96
C THR A 168 11.60 21.19 -10.05
N ASP A 169 10.87 20.10 -9.82
CA ASP A 169 10.65 19.07 -10.83
C ASP A 169 9.77 19.60 -11.97
N ASP A 170 10.11 19.24 -13.18
CA ASP A 170 9.22 19.41 -14.33
C ASP A 170 8.11 18.36 -14.31
N GLU A 171 7.16 18.50 -15.22
CA GLU A 171 6.01 17.62 -15.31
C GLU A 171 6.41 16.16 -15.59
N ALA A 172 7.38 15.95 -16.48
CA ALA A 172 7.86 14.61 -16.85
C ALA A 172 8.54 13.90 -15.66
N THR A 173 9.31 14.63 -14.87
CA THR A 173 9.93 14.11 -13.64
C THR A 173 8.87 13.78 -12.59
N THR A 174 7.87 14.64 -12.41
CA THR A 174 6.75 14.35 -11.49
C THR A 174 5.99 13.09 -11.89
N GLU A 175 5.69 12.93 -13.20
CA GLU A 175 5.05 11.73 -13.75
C GLU A 175 5.91 10.48 -13.52
N ALA A 176 7.23 10.55 -13.74
CA ALA A 176 8.15 9.44 -13.51
C ALA A 176 8.17 9.02 -12.03
N ARG A 177 8.17 9.98 -11.08
CA ARG A 177 8.09 9.69 -9.65
C ARG A 177 6.76 9.03 -9.26
N ALA A 178 5.65 9.48 -9.82
CA ALA A 178 4.34 8.86 -9.60
C ALA A 178 4.33 7.41 -10.11
N LYS A 179 4.83 7.16 -11.32
CA LYS A 179 4.99 5.80 -11.87
C LYS A 179 5.87 4.91 -11.00
N LEU A 180 6.93 5.45 -10.41
CA LEU A 180 7.78 4.70 -9.48
C LEU A 180 7.01 4.33 -8.22
N ALA A 181 6.21 5.26 -7.65
CA ALA A 181 5.35 4.97 -6.50
C ALA A 181 4.33 3.86 -6.82
N ASP A 182 3.64 3.96 -7.96
CA ASP A 182 2.71 2.93 -8.43
C ASP A 182 3.41 1.58 -8.59
N SER A 183 4.63 1.57 -9.15
CA SER A 183 5.42 0.34 -9.31
C SER A 183 5.69 -0.32 -7.97
N VAL A 184 6.08 0.44 -6.94
CA VAL A 184 6.31 -0.13 -5.61
C VAL A 184 5.02 -0.69 -5.03
N VAL A 185 3.90 0.04 -5.11
CA VAL A 185 2.60 -0.42 -4.62
C VAL A 185 2.16 -1.72 -5.30
N TYR A 186 2.22 -1.77 -6.64
CA TYR A 186 1.72 -2.93 -7.39
C TYR A 186 2.65 -4.14 -7.37
N LEU A 187 3.94 -3.94 -7.17
CA LEU A 187 4.92 -5.04 -7.18
C LEU A 187 5.40 -5.44 -5.78
N SER A 188 4.79 -4.93 -4.72
CA SER A 188 4.99 -5.39 -3.34
C SER A 188 4.03 -6.52 -2.99
N GLU A 189 4.43 -7.37 -2.04
CA GLU A 189 3.51 -8.31 -1.40
C GLU A 189 2.43 -7.56 -0.60
N GLY A 190 1.28 -8.18 -0.42
CA GLY A 190 0.11 -7.54 0.19
C GLY A 190 -0.95 -7.14 -0.85
N ILE A 191 -1.89 -6.33 -0.48
CA ILE A 191 -3.06 -5.91 -1.28
C ILE A 191 -2.79 -4.52 -1.85
N PRO A 192 -2.61 -4.34 -3.16
CA PRO A 192 -2.46 -3.01 -3.74
C PRO A 192 -3.80 -2.28 -3.77
N ALA A 193 -3.80 -1.03 -3.35
CA ALA A 193 -4.94 -0.13 -3.46
C ALA A 193 -4.55 1.15 -4.20
N ILE A 194 -5.44 1.66 -5.04
CA ILE A 194 -5.26 2.89 -5.81
C ILE A 194 -6.51 3.73 -5.72
N GLN A 195 -6.37 5.02 -5.53
CA GLN A 195 -7.47 5.95 -5.63
C GLN A 195 -7.80 6.22 -7.11
N LEU A 196 -9.08 6.32 -7.44
CA LEU A 196 -9.52 6.69 -8.79
C LEU A 196 -8.90 8.03 -9.21
N GLY A 197 -8.16 7.98 -10.30
CA GLY A 197 -7.48 9.13 -10.88
C GLY A 197 -5.98 9.18 -10.60
N GLN A 198 -5.45 8.39 -9.68
CA GLN A 198 -4.00 8.32 -9.44
C GLN A 198 -3.27 7.93 -10.72
N GLU A 199 -3.81 6.99 -11.50
CA GLU A 199 -3.27 6.50 -12.76
C GLU A 199 -3.18 7.55 -13.87
N PHE A 200 -3.90 8.67 -13.73
CA PHE A 200 -3.80 9.83 -14.63
C PHE A 200 -3.46 11.14 -13.88
N LEU A 201 -2.74 11.00 -12.75
CA LEU A 201 -2.19 12.11 -11.99
C LEU A 201 -3.24 13.12 -11.54
N ARG A 202 -4.36 12.63 -10.99
CA ARG A 202 -5.43 13.46 -10.45
C ARG A 202 -4.88 14.52 -9.50
N THR A 203 -5.37 15.74 -9.63
CA THR A 203 -5.07 16.83 -8.73
C THR A 203 -6.33 17.32 -8.02
N LYS A 204 -6.18 17.78 -6.81
CA LYS A 204 -7.18 18.53 -6.03
C LYS A 204 -6.66 19.96 -5.74
N GLY A 205 -5.73 20.46 -6.58
CA GLY A 205 -5.12 21.77 -6.41
C GLY A 205 -4.27 21.92 -5.14
N GLY A 206 -3.75 20.81 -4.62
CA GLY A 206 -2.99 20.78 -3.36
C GLY A 206 -3.86 20.83 -2.10
N ASN A 207 -5.18 20.64 -2.21
CA ASN A 207 -6.07 20.55 -1.05
C ASN A 207 -5.86 19.21 -0.35
N ASP A 208 -5.45 19.26 0.91
CA ASP A 208 -5.16 18.11 1.76
C ASP A 208 -6.37 17.64 2.59
N ASN A 209 -7.44 18.42 2.62
CA ASN A 209 -8.64 18.12 3.44
C ASN A 209 -9.93 18.42 2.66
N SER A 210 -10.12 17.72 1.55
CA SER A 210 -11.15 18.02 0.54
C SER A 210 -12.52 17.40 0.81
N TYR A 211 -12.73 16.71 1.95
CA TYR A 211 -13.93 15.91 2.20
C TYR A 211 -15.25 16.70 2.07
N ASN A 212 -15.25 17.97 2.37
CA ASN A 212 -16.41 18.86 2.27
C ASN A 212 -16.22 20.01 1.25
N ALA A 213 -15.18 19.94 0.42
CA ALA A 213 -15.01 20.87 -0.68
C ALA A 213 -16.01 20.56 -1.81
N GLY A 214 -16.31 21.58 -2.61
CA GLY A 214 -17.23 21.44 -3.75
C GLY A 214 -16.63 20.69 -4.94
N ASP A 215 -17.42 20.63 -6.01
CA ASP A 215 -17.03 19.94 -7.26
C ASP A 215 -15.80 20.56 -7.92
N GLU A 216 -15.54 21.85 -7.68
CA GLU A 216 -14.35 22.55 -8.17
C GLU A 216 -13.03 21.94 -7.68
N VAL A 217 -13.07 21.20 -6.54
CA VAL A 217 -11.93 20.46 -5.98
C VAL A 217 -12.05 18.95 -6.21
N ASN A 218 -13.26 18.41 -6.04
CA ASN A 218 -13.46 16.95 -5.96
C ASN A 218 -13.86 16.29 -7.28
N ALA A 219 -14.38 17.05 -8.28
CA ALA A 219 -14.72 16.49 -9.58
C ALA A 219 -13.49 15.83 -10.26
N ILE A 220 -13.75 14.76 -10.98
CA ILE A 220 -12.71 14.10 -11.77
C ILE A 220 -12.56 14.83 -13.10
N ASP A 221 -11.38 15.35 -13.37
CA ASP A 221 -11.00 15.85 -14.69
C ASP A 221 -10.62 14.67 -15.61
N TRP A 222 -11.58 14.19 -16.39
CA TRP A 222 -11.40 13.06 -17.28
C TRP A 222 -10.50 13.37 -18.51
N ASP A 223 -10.26 14.62 -18.84
CA ASP A 223 -9.35 15.01 -19.93
C ASP A 223 -7.91 14.62 -19.60
N ARG A 224 -7.57 14.52 -18.32
CA ARG A 224 -6.27 14.04 -17.86
C ARG A 224 -5.97 12.59 -18.25
N THR A 225 -7.00 11.76 -18.51
CA THR A 225 -6.79 10.41 -19.03
C THR A 225 -6.16 10.41 -20.43
N THR A 226 -6.46 11.42 -21.22
CA THR A 226 -5.84 11.64 -22.54
C THR A 226 -4.47 12.30 -22.39
N GLN A 227 -4.37 13.31 -21.55
CA GLN A 227 -3.12 14.04 -21.29
C GLN A 227 -2.03 13.11 -20.77
N TYR A 228 -2.36 12.21 -19.85
CA TYR A 228 -1.45 11.25 -19.22
C TYR A 228 -1.73 9.80 -19.63
N SER A 229 -2.11 9.60 -20.88
CA SER A 229 -2.43 8.27 -21.41
C SER A 229 -1.28 7.27 -21.22
N GLY A 230 -0.02 7.73 -21.28
CA GLY A 230 1.16 6.91 -21.01
C GLY A 230 1.23 6.42 -19.54
N SER A 231 0.76 7.19 -18.57
CA SER A 231 0.64 6.75 -17.17
C SER A 231 -0.49 5.73 -16.98
N VAL A 232 -1.64 5.96 -17.63
CA VAL A 232 -2.75 5.00 -17.62
C VAL A 232 -2.31 3.66 -18.18
N ASP A 233 -1.60 3.66 -19.31
CA ASP A 233 -1.08 2.43 -19.94
C ASP A 233 -0.02 1.75 -19.07
N TYR A 234 0.80 2.52 -18.38
CA TYR A 234 1.81 2.02 -17.44
C TYR A 234 1.15 1.28 -16.28
N VAL A 235 0.18 1.89 -15.59
CA VAL A 235 -0.56 1.25 -14.49
C VAL A 235 -1.30 0.01 -14.97
N ARG A 236 -1.92 0.06 -16.17
CA ARG A 236 -2.52 -1.12 -16.80
C ARG A 236 -1.50 -2.24 -17.01
N GLY A 237 -0.27 -1.88 -17.37
CA GLY A 237 0.86 -2.81 -17.49
C GLY A 237 1.23 -3.45 -16.16
N LEU A 238 1.32 -2.65 -15.08
CA LEU A 238 1.62 -3.15 -13.72
C LEU A 238 0.55 -4.14 -13.24
N ILE A 239 -0.73 -3.85 -13.46
CA ILE A 239 -1.84 -4.75 -13.10
C ILE A 239 -1.71 -6.09 -13.85
N LYS A 240 -1.44 -6.04 -15.18
CA LYS A 240 -1.24 -7.25 -15.99
C LYS A 240 -0.04 -8.05 -15.51
N LEU A 241 1.07 -7.37 -15.20
CA LEU A 241 2.29 -7.99 -14.71
C LEU A 241 2.06 -8.70 -13.37
N ARG A 242 1.46 -8.01 -12.40
CA ARG A 242 1.09 -8.56 -11.10
C ARG A 242 0.16 -9.78 -11.23
N ASN A 243 -0.83 -9.71 -12.10
CA ASN A 243 -1.76 -10.83 -12.35
C ASN A 243 -1.06 -12.06 -12.96
N ARG A 244 -0.01 -11.86 -13.74
CA ARG A 244 0.77 -12.93 -14.36
C ARG A 244 1.75 -13.59 -13.39
N ILE A 245 2.36 -12.83 -12.48
CA ILE A 245 3.42 -13.30 -11.58
C ILE A 245 2.80 -13.71 -10.23
N ALA A 246 2.69 -15.02 -10.01
CA ALA A 246 2.11 -15.55 -8.76
C ALA A 246 2.97 -15.19 -7.53
N ALA A 247 4.30 -15.15 -7.70
CA ALA A 247 5.25 -14.79 -6.65
C ALA A 247 5.13 -13.34 -6.14
N LEU A 248 4.30 -12.48 -6.74
CA LEU A 248 3.98 -11.12 -6.26
C LEU A 248 2.63 -11.05 -5.54
N ARG A 249 1.96 -12.16 -5.33
CA ARG A 249 0.61 -12.23 -4.78
C ARG A 249 0.48 -13.27 -3.67
N GLN A 250 1.56 -13.47 -2.94
CA GLN A 250 1.58 -14.41 -1.83
C GLN A 250 1.09 -13.72 -0.55
N THR A 251 0.39 -14.47 0.28
CA THR A 251 -0.09 -13.99 1.58
C THR A 251 0.77 -14.53 2.71
N SER A 252 1.16 -15.81 2.65
CA SER A 252 1.98 -16.44 3.68
C SER A 252 3.42 -15.93 3.67
N TYR A 253 3.93 -15.50 4.81
CA TYR A 253 5.33 -15.12 4.97
C TYR A 253 6.30 -16.28 4.67
N ASN A 254 5.91 -17.52 4.94
CA ASN A 254 6.73 -18.69 4.58
C ASN A 254 6.90 -18.81 3.07
N ASP A 255 5.82 -18.59 2.30
CA ASP A 255 5.86 -18.65 0.84
C ASP A 255 6.63 -17.49 0.26
N ILE A 256 6.45 -16.27 0.80
CA ILE A 256 7.22 -15.08 0.42
C ILE A 256 8.71 -15.33 0.64
N ASN A 257 9.10 -15.80 1.81
CA ASN A 257 10.50 -16.07 2.15
C ASN A 257 11.13 -17.21 1.31
N ALA A 258 10.31 -18.13 0.81
CA ALA A 258 10.78 -19.19 -0.08
C ALA A 258 10.94 -18.75 -1.53
N SER A 259 10.23 -17.70 -1.97
CA SER A 259 10.14 -17.29 -3.38
C SER A 259 10.74 -15.92 -3.68
N VAL A 260 10.88 -15.05 -2.68
CA VAL A 260 11.40 -13.68 -2.85
C VAL A 260 12.74 -13.53 -2.12
N THR A 261 13.72 -12.97 -2.81
CA THR A 261 15.04 -12.70 -2.26
C THR A 261 15.41 -11.24 -2.49
N MET A 262 15.67 -10.49 -1.43
CA MET A 262 16.16 -9.11 -1.52
C MET A 262 17.59 -9.11 -2.07
N LEU A 263 17.82 -8.31 -3.12
CA LEU A 263 19.12 -8.16 -3.76
C LEU A 263 19.84 -6.88 -3.31
N LYS A 264 19.07 -5.80 -3.11
CA LYS A 264 19.60 -4.49 -2.73
C LYS A 264 18.55 -3.65 -2.01
N SER A 265 18.96 -2.95 -0.95
CA SER A 265 18.18 -1.91 -0.26
C SER A 265 19.11 -0.80 0.23
N ALA A 266 19.69 -0.06 -0.70
CA ALA A 266 20.67 0.98 -0.39
C ALA A 266 20.88 1.94 -1.57
N ASN A 267 21.35 3.16 -1.27
CA ASN A 267 21.75 4.17 -2.24
C ASN A 267 20.64 4.50 -3.26
N GLY A 268 19.43 4.74 -2.78
CA GLY A 268 18.28 5.09 -3.60
C GLY A 268 17.71 3.93 -4.42
N VAL A 269 18.08 2.68 -4.11
CA VAL A 269 17.65 1.49 -4.87
C VAL A 269 17.12 0.43 -3.95
N VAL A 270 15.96 -0.12 -4.32
CA VAL A 270 15.42 -1.38 -3.76
C VAL A 270 15.28 -2.35 -4.91
N ALA A 271 15.88 -3.54 -4.78
CA ALA A 271 15.79 -4.57 -5.80
C ALA A 271 15.64 -5.94 -5.16
N TYR A 272 14.80 -6.76 -5.78
CA TYR A 272 14.57 -8.13 -5.33
C TYR A 272 14.36 -9.09 -6.51
N GLN A 273 14.52 -10.36 -6.26
CA GLN A 273 14.23 -11.43 -7.19
C GLN A 273 13.04 -12.23 -6.66
N ALA A 274 12.05 -12.46 -7.51
CA ALA A 274 10.90 -13.31 -7.22
C ALA A 274 10.88 -14.51 -8.16
N LYS A 275 10.50 -15.68 -7.65
CA LYS A 275 10.45 -16.93 -8.42
C LYS A 275 9.10 -17.63 -8.24
N ASP A 276 8.54 -18.08 -9.35
CA ASP A 276 7.40 -18.98 -9.36
C ASP A 276 7.54 -20.03 -10.49
N SER A 277 6.47 -20.82 -10.72
CA SER A 277 6.47 -21.84 -11.75
C SER A 277 6.60 -21.29 -13.19
N SER A 278 6.39 -20.00 -13.39
CA SER A 278 6.47 -19.34 -14.71
C SER A 278 7.85 -18.73 -14.99
N GLY A 279 8.67 -18.53 -13.97
CA GLY A 279 10.04 -18.03 -14.16
C GLY A 279 10.65 -17.32 -12.96
N THR A 280 11.78 -16.67 -13.25
CA THR A 280 12.50 -15.78 -12.33
C THR A 280 12.33 -14.34 -12.80
N TYR A 281 11.92 -13.49 -11.88
CA TYR A 281 11.65 -12.07 -12.13
C TYR A 281 12.58 -11.22 -11.27
N VAL A 282 13.17 -10.21 -11.85
CA VAL A 282 13.99 -9.22 -11.14
C VAL A 282 13.28 -7.89 -11.18
N VAL A 283 12.94 -7.38 -10.01
CA VAL A 283 12.27 -6.08 -9.84
C VAL A 283 13.27 -5.10 -9.27
N ILE A 284 13.37 -3.92 -9.88
CA ILE A 284 14.31 -2.86 -9.49
C ILE A 284 13.56 -1.54 -9.40
N PHE A 285 13.52 -0.98 -8.21
CA PHE A 285 13.05 0.38 -7.95
C PHE A 285 14.29 1.28 -7.77
N ASN A 286 14.52 2.14 -8.74
CA ASN A 286 15.64 3.07 -8.73
C ASN A 286 15.13 4.51 -8.64
N ALA A 287 15.31 5.15 -7.50
CA ALA A 287 14.91 6.54 -7.25
C ALA A 287 16.01 7.56 -7.64
N ASN A 288 17.13 7.09 -8.19
CA ASN A 288 18.21 7.96 -8.66
C ASN A 288 18.00 8.38 -10.13
N ASN A 289 18.64 9.47 -10.52
CA ASN A 289 18.72 9.89 -11.91
C ASN A 289 19.72 9.04 -12.74
N ASP A 290 20.61 8.32 -12.07
CA ASP A 290 21.67 7.54 -12.69
C ASP A 290 21.37 6.03 -12.64
N ALA A 291 21.99 5.29 -13.53
CA ALA A 291 21.94 3.83 -13.53
C ALA A 291 22.56 3.25 -12.26
N ALA A 292 21.99 2.18 -11.76
CA ALA A 292 22.49 1.47 -10.59
C ALA A 292 22.88 0.03 -10.93
N ALA A 293 24.00 -0.43 -10.38
CA ALA A 293 24.40 -1.84 -10.46
C ALA A 293 23.65 -2.66 -9.40
N ILE A 294 23.23 -3.85 -9.79
CA ILE A 294 22.59 -4.84 -8.91
C ILE A 294 23.41 -6.12 -8.96
N ASP A 295 23.92 -6.51 -7.82
CA ASP A 295 24.66 -7.76 -7.65
C ASP A 295 23.71 -8.91 -7.25
N GLY A 296 24.16 -10.15 -7.41
CA GLY A 296 23.42 -11.34 -6.97
C GLY A 296 22.26 -11.76 -7.87
N VAL A 297 22.07 -11.10 -9.02
CA VAL A 297 21.08 -11.54 -10.02
C VAL A 297 21.51 -12.91 -10.56
N GLU A 298 20.56 -13.86 -10.59
CA GLU A 298 20.80 -15.18 -11.16
C GLU A 298 21.23 -15.09 -12.63
N ALA A 299 22.25 -15.87 -13.03
CA ALA A 299 22.71 -15.85 -14.41
C ALA A 299 21.63 -16.34 -15.39
N GLY A 300 21.34 -15.59 -16.42
CA GLY A 300 20.30 -15.92 -17.38
C GLY A 300 20.14 -14.88 -18.49
N LYS A 301 19.17 -15.11 -19.35
CA LYS A 301 18.68 -14.10 -20.29
C LYS A 301 17.37 -13.53 -19.72
N TYR A 302 17.32 -12.22 -19.61
CA TYR A 302 16.16 -11.49 -19.13
C TYR A 302 15.55 -10.67 -20.28
N GLU A 303 14.23 -10.62 -20.33
CA GLU A 303 13.47 -9.68 -21.14
C GLU A 303 13.03 -8.52 -20.25
N VAL A 304 13.08 -7.30 -20.75
CA VAL A 304 12.67 -6.08 -20.07
C VAL A 304 11.33 -5.60 -20.60
#